data_ec0081bde746ee8296735ca584a4676b
#
_entry.id   ec0081bde746ee8296735ca584a4676b
#
_cell.length_a   1.000
_cell.length_b   1.000
_cell.length_c   1.000
_cell.angle_alpha   90.00
_cell.angle_beta   90.00
_cell.angle_gamma   90.00
#
_symmetry.space_group_name_H-M   'P 1'
#
loop_
_entity.id
_entity.type
_entity.pdbx_description
1 polymer ?
#
loop_
_entity_poly.entity_id
_entity_poly.type
_entity_poly.pdbx_seq_one_letter_code
_entity_poly.pdbx_strand_id
1 'polypeptide(L)'
;MKELKKLTGGLYFGEGPRWHENKLWFSDFYSHKVMTLDENNSLETVCEVPSQPSGLGWLPNGDLLIVSMLDRKILKFSEGSISVHADLSEYVAHKCNDMVVGRDGTAYVGNFGMGDAGESLNSTHLMIVKSDGTVLKGPDNLLFPNGTVITKDGKNLIIAETLGAKLTSFDIEDNGELTNRKLWARTSPLFSLLIIKFLSSMGFDLSKVDFSKYSKNLHVPDGICLDEKNGIWIASPTTKAVVRIEKGGNITDTINTVSYTHLTLPTILRV
;
A
#
# COMPACT_ATOMS: atom_id res chain seq x y z
N MET A 1 0.76 -22.10 16.26
CA MET A 1 1.11 -21.25 15.07
C MET A 1 -0.07 -21.33 14.13
N LYS A 2 -0.54 -20.19 13.61
CA LYS A 2 -1.56 -20.20 12.54
C LYS A 2 -0.90 -20.85 11.31
N GLU A 3 -1.54 -21.87 10.76
CA GLU A 3 -1.04 -22.55 9.56
C GLU A 3 -1.29 -21.71 8.33
N LEU A 4 -0.27 -21.50 7.50
CA LEU A 4 -0.38 -20.78 6.26
C LEU A 4 -0.75 -21.77 5.15
N LYS A 5 -1.80 -21.44 4.39
CA LYS A 5 -2.20 -22.20 3.21
C LYS A 5 -1.85 -21.43 1.94
N LYS A 6 -1.12 -22.08 1.02
CA LYS A 6 -0.91 -21.55 -0.31
C LYS A 6 -2.18 -21.71 -1.13
N LEU A 7 -2.77 -20.64 -1.62
CA LEU A 7 -4.00 -20.65 -2.41
C LEU A 7 -3.72 -20.74 -3.91
N THR A 8 -2.66 -20.05 -4.38
CA THR A 8 -2.28 -20.03 -5.80
C THR A 8 -0.77 -19.91 -5.96
N GLY A 9 -0.29 -19.92 -7.19
CA GLY A 9 1.11 -19.72 -7.56
C GLY A 9 1.22 -19.24 -9.00
N GLY A 10 2.45 -19.06 -9.48
CA GLY A 10 2.70 -18.57 -10.85
C GLY A 10 2.56 -17.06 -10.99
N LEU A 11 2.48 -16.32 -9.87
CA LEU A 11 2.52 -14.86 -9.85
C LEU A 11 3.97 -14.40 -9.91
N TYR A 12 4.21 -13.30 -10.62
CA TYR A 12 5.51 -12.64 -10.64
C TYR A 12 5.68 -11.68 -9.47
N PHE A 13 4.64 -10.89 -9.16
CA PHE A 13 4.68 -9.93 -8.05
C PHE A 13 3.27 -9.43 -7.73
N GLY A 14 2.63 -10.06 -6.76
CA GLY A 14 1.27 -9.69 -6.33
C GLY A 14 1.26 -8.44 -5.45
N GLU A 15 0.44 -7.45 -5.80
CA GLU A 15 0.31 -6.16 -5.13
C GLU A 15 -1.13 -5.70 -4.99
N GLY A 16 -1.37 -4.75 -4.09
CA GLY A 16 -2.65 -4.08 -3.92
C GLY A 16 -3.85 -5.00 -3.69
N PRO A 17 -3.77 -6.06 -2.85
CA PRO A 17 -4.87 -7.01 -2.70
C PRO A 17 -6.07 -6.34 -2.06
N ARG A 18 -7.26 -6.66 -2.58
CA ARG A 18 -8.55 -6.17 -2.10
C ARG A 18 -9.57 -7.30 -2.14
N TRP A 19 -10.36 -7.42 -1.08
CA TRP A 19 -11.51 -8.30 -1.10
C TRP A 19 -12.73 -7.53 -1.58
N HIS A 20 -13.31 -7.94 -2.71
CA HIS A 20 -14.46 -7.31 -3.31
C HIS A 20 -15.33 -8.35 -4.00
N GLU A 21 -16.65 -8.30 -3.78
CA GLU A 21 -17.64 -9.22 -4.38
C GLU A 21 -17.26 -10.71 -4.27
N ASN A 22 -16.86 -11.13 -3.06
CA ASN A 22 -16.46 -12.50 -2.75
C ASN A 22 -15.25 -13.04 -3.53
N LYS A 23 -14.43 -12.15 -4.08
CA LYS A 23 -13.16 -12.47 -4.74
C LYS A 23 -12.01 -11.68 -4.12
N LEU A 24 -10.84 -12.27 -4.12
CA LEU A 24 -9.60 -11.54 -3.87
C LEU A 24 -9.14 -10.93 -5.20
N TRP A 25 -9.10 -9.61 -5.27
CA TRP A 25 -8.56 -8.84 -6.37
C TRP A 25 -7.14 -8.43 -6.05
N PHE A 26 -6.25 -8.45 -7.03
CA PHE A 26 -4.88 -8.00 -6.86
C PHE A 26 -4.23 -7.69 -8.21
N SER A 27 -3.18 -6.90 -8.16
CA SER A 27 -2.31 -6.63 -9.29
C SER A 27 -1.13 -7.60 -9.29
N ASP A 28 -0.83 -8.24 -10.42
CA ASP A 28 0.45 -8.90 -10.64
C ASP A 28 1.28 -8.00 -11.55
N PHE A 29 2.05 -7.07 -10.94
CA PHE A 29 2.49 -5.91 -11.67
C PHE A 29 3.58 -6.21 -12.72
N TYR A 30 4.42 -7.22 -12.53
CA TYR A 30 5.39 -7.64 -13.58
C TYR A 30 4.77 -8.48 -14.69
N SER A 31 3.62 -9.11 -14.46
CA SER A 31 2.83 -9.72 -15.53
C SER A 31 1.91 -8.71 -16.23
N HIS A 32 1.86 -7.45 -15.73
CA HIS A 32 1.01 -6.38 -16.25
C HIS A 32 -0.50 -6.67 -16.17
N LYS A 33 -0.94 -7.43 -15.16
CA LYS A 33 -2.32 -7.92 -15.04
C LYS A 33 -2.98 -7.53 -13.75
N VAL A 34 -4.26 -7.18 -13.84
CA VAL A 34 -5.17 -7.23 -12.70
C VAL A 34 -5.86 -8.58 -12.70
N MET A 35 -5.86 -9.24 -11.56
CA MET A 35 -6.33 -10.60 -11.43
C MET A 35 -7.32 -10.76 -10.28
N THR A 36 -8.13 -11.80 -10.35
CA THR A 36 -9.00 -12.22 -9.26
C THR A 36 -8.75 -13.68 -8.90
N LEU A 37 -8.96 -14.00 -7.61
CA LEU A 37 -8.99 -15.35 -7.09
C LEU A 37 -10.30 -15.55 -6.33
N ASP A 38 -11.10 -16.52 -6.73
CA ASP A 38 -12.37 -16.84 -6.07
C ASP A 38 -12.19 -17.82 -4.89
N GLU A 39 -13.29 -18.16 -4.22
CA GLU A 39 -13.30 -19.12 -3.10
C GLU A 39 -12.92 -20.55 -3.51
N ASN A 40 -13.04 -20.90 -4.78
CA ASN A 40 -12.63 -22.19 -5.34
C ASN A 40 -11.16 -22.21 -5.78
N ASN A 41 -10.42 -21.10 -5.54
CA ASN A 41 -9.06 -20.85 -6.00
C ASN A 41 -8.96 -20.80 -7.54
N SER A 42 -10.03 -20.41 -8.25
CA SER A 42 -9.96 -20.11 -9.67
C SER A 42 -9.31 -18.74 -9.87
N LEU A 43 -8.22 -18.72 -10.62
CA LEU A 43 -7.44 -17.52 -10.92
C LEU A 43 -7.82 -17.00 -12.31
N GLU A 44 -8.26 -15.75 -12.39
CA GLU A 44 -8.72 -15.13 -13.64
C GLU A 44 -7.99 -13.80 -13.87
N THR A 45 -7.70 -13.49 -15.13
CA THR A 45 -7.23 -12.15 -15.54
C THR A 45 -8.44 -11.27 -15.84
N VAL A 46 -8.52 -10.13 -15.18
CA VAL A 46 -9.58 -9.13 -15.42
C VAL A 46 -9.23 -8.21 -16.58
N CYS A 47 -8.02 -7.63 -16.54
CA CYS A 47 -7.52 -6.76 -17.59
C CYS A 47 -5.99 -6.68 -17.57
N GLU A 48 -5.41 -6.14 -18.64
CA GLU A 48 -3.98 -5.86 -18.76
C GLU A 48 -3.70 -4.37 -18.64
N VAL A 49 -2.65 -4.01 -17.91
CA VAL A 49 -2.19 -2.63 -17.70
C VAL A 49 -0.70 -2.54 -18.07
N PRO A 50 -0.36 -2.10 -19.29
CA PRO A 50 1.01 -2.14 -19.80
C PRO A 50 2.04 -1.40 -18.95
N SER A 51 1.63 -0.33 -18.24
CA SER A 51 2.51 0.46 -17.37
C SER A 51 2.50 -0.02 -15.91
N GLN A 52 2.30 -1.31 -15.68
CA GLN A 52 2.33 -2.00 -14.38
C GLN A 52 1.20 -1.57 -13.43
N PRO A 53 0.19 -2.41 -13.20
CA PRO A 53 -0.86 -2.14 -12.22
C PRO A 53 -0.31 -2.24 -10.79
N SER A 54 -0.84 -1.41 -9.87
CA SER A 54 -0.55 -1.50 -8.44
C SER A 54 -1.86 -1.39 -7.64
N GLY A 55 -2.07 -0.31 -6.89
CA GLY A 55 -3.25 -0.12 -6.06
C GLY A 55 -4.57 -0.26 -6.81
N LEU A 56 -5.56 -0.86 -6.14
CA LEU A 56 -6.91 -1.09 -6.65
C LEU A 56 -7.95 -0.47 -5.73
N GLY A 57 -9.08 -0.03 -6.29
CA GLY A 57 -10.24 0.45 -5.54
C GLY A 57 -11.44 0.65 -6.45
N TRP A 58 -12.61 0.94 -5.90
CA TRP A 58 -13.85 1.03 -6.67
C TRP A 58 -14.54 2.37 -6.45
N LEU A 59 -15.03 2.93 -7.53
CA LEU A 59 -15.98 4.04 -7.49
C LEU A 59 -17.34 3.55 -6.97
N PRO A 60 -18.18 4.46 -6.45
CA PRO A 60 -19.52 4.10 -5.94
C PRO A 60 -20.44 3.43 -6.96
N ASN A 61 -20.22 3.64 -8.24
CA ASN A 61 -20.96 2.99 -9.34
C ASN A 61 -20.44 1.59 -9.70
N GLY A 62 -19.39 1.09 -9.02
CA GLY A 62 -18.79 -0.21 -9.25
C GLY A 62 -17.63 -0.24 -10.26
N ASP A 63 -17.29 0.87 -10.91
CA ASP A 63 -16.12 0.94 -11.79
C ASP A 63 -14.84 0.74 -10.98
N LEU A 64 -13.94 -0.09 -11.49
CA LEU A 64 -12.63 -0.34 -10.87
C LEU A 64 -11.65 0.78 -11.23
N LEU A 65 -11.03 1.38 -10.21
CA LEU A 65 -9.87 2.22 -10.38
C LEU A 65 -8.57 1.41 -10.19
N ILE A 66 -7.59 1.68 -11.03
CA ILE A 66 -6.30 0.97 -11.06
C ILE A 66 -5.18 2.00 -11.11
N VAL A 67 -4.23 1.90 -10.20
CA VAL A 67 -2.98 2.66 -10.33
C VAL A 67 -2.14 2.07 -11.45
N SER A 68 -1.83 2.87 -12.47
CA SER A 68 -0.86 2.58 -13.52
C SER A 68 0.47 3.23 -13.11
N MET A 69 1.41 2.42 -12.62
CA MET A 69 2.58 2.89 -11.87
C MET A 69 3.52 3.76 -12.69
N LEU A 70 4.00 3.22 -13.83
CA LEU A 70 5.12 3.79 -14.57
C LEU A 70 4.74 5.09 -15.30
N ASP A 71 3.53 5.16 -15.83
CA ASP A 71 3.02 6.36 -16.53
C ASP A 71 2.24 7.29 -15.60
N ARG A 72 2.16 6.95 -14.30
CA ARG A 72 1.60 7.79 -13.23
C ARG A 72 0.16 8.22 -13.50
N LYS A 73 -0.70 7.24 -13.82
CA LYS A 73 -2.12 7.46 -14.09
C LYS A 73 -2.99 6.65 -13.16
N ILE A 74 -4.20 7.12 -12.96
CA ILE A 74 -5.31 6.32 -12.46
C ILE A 74 -6.15 5.93 -13.67
N LEU A 75 -6.25 4.65 -13.89
CA LEU A 75 -7.09 4.08 -14.93
C LEU A 75 -8.44 3.69 -14.34
N LYS A 76 -9.46 3.75 -15.16
CA LYS A 76 -10.80 3.26 -14.85
C LYS A 76 -11.13 2.10 -15.79
N PHE A 77 -11.46 0.95 -15.22
CA PHE A 77 -11.98 -0.20 -15.93
C PHE A 77 -13.48 -0.30 -15.69
N SER A 78 -14.24 -0.24 -16.78
CA SER A 78 -15.70 -0.25 -16.80
C SER A 78 -16.17 -1.01 -18.03
N GLU A 79 -17.12 -1.94 -17.88
CA GLU A 79 -17.74 -2.69 -18.98
C GLU A 79 -16.71 -3.35 -19.93
N GLY A 80 -15.61 -3.87 -19.39
CA GLY A 80 -14.55 -4.53 -20.17
C GLY A 80 -13.58 -3.58 -20.89
N SER A 81 -13.67 -2.26 -20.66
CA SER A 81 -12.83 -1.26 -21.30
C SER A 81 -12.04 -0.45 -20.29
N ILE A 82 -10.80 -0.08 -20.66
CA ILE A 82 -9.93 0.78 -19.85
C ILE A 82 -9.92 2.19 -20.45
N SER A 83 -10.06 3.18 -19.58
CA SER A 83 -9.88 4.61 -19.88
C SER A 83 -9.04 5.31 -18.83
N VAL A 84 -8.46 6.46 -19.15
CA VAL A 84 -7.76 7.29 -18.17
C VAL A 84 -8.80 8.02 -17.31
N HIS A 85 -8.75 7.83 -16.00
CA HIS A 85 -9.57 8.54 -15.02
C HIS A 85 -8.88 9.82 -14.55
N ALA A 86 -7.57 9.75 -14.27
CA ALA A 86 -6.76 10.90 -13.90
C ALA A 86 -5.30 10.72 -14.35
N ASP A 87 -4.65 11.80 -14.74
CA ASP A 87 -3.22 11.86 -15.07
C ASP A 87 -2.48 12.59 -13.94
N LEU A 88 -1.56 11.88 -13.28
CA LEU A 88 -0.78 12.37 -12.14
C LEU A 88 0.64 12.77 -12.55
N SER A 89 1.01 12.68 -13.82
CA SER A 89 2.38 12.84 -14.29
C SER A 89 2.96 14.25 -14.06
N GLU A 90 2.10 15.27 -14.04
CA GLU A 90 2.50 16.65 -13.71
C GLU A 90 2.59 16.93 -12.20
N TYR A 91 2.04 16.05 -11.37
CA TYR A 91 1.96 16.23 -9.92
C TYR A 91 3.05 15.46 -9.17
N VAL A 92 3.43 14.28 -9.65
CA VAL A 92 4.44 13.43 -9.03
C VAL A 92 5.56 13.10 -10.01
N ALA A 93 6.80 13.21 -9.55
CA ALA A 93 7.98 12.95 -10.39
C ALA A 93 8.24 11.46 -10.62
N HIS A 94 7.84 10.62 -9.66
CA HIS A 94 8.18 9.19 -9.63
C HIS A 94 6.94 8.30 -9.67
N LYS A 95 7.14 6.99 -9.77
CA LYS A 95 6.11 5.95 -9.85
C LYS A 95 5.03 6.12 -8.79
N CYS A 96 3.76 5.99 -9.18
CA CYS A 96 2.65 5.84 -8.24
C CYS A 96 2.71 4.45 -7.60
N ASN A 97 1.99 4.26 -6.47
CA ASN A 97 2.03 3.02 -5.71
C ASN A 97 0.61 2.55 -5.35
N ASP A 98 0.37 2.25 -4.08
CA ASP A 98 -0.95 1.81 -3.61
C ASP A 98 -1.92 2.99 -3.50
N MET A 99 -3.21 2.68 -3.46
CA MET A 99 -4.28 3.65 -3.20
C MET A 99 -5.40 3.03 -2.36
N VAL A 100 -6.20 3.90 -1.75
CA VAL A 100 -7.49 3.53 -1.18
C VAL A 100 -8.56 4.47 -1.72
N VAL A 101 -9.77 3.95 -1.94
CA VAL A 101 -10.92 4.74 -2.42
C VAL A 101 -11.96 4.85 -1.31
N GLY A 102 -12.37 6.07 -1.01
CA GLY A 102 -13.42 6.37 -0.06
C GLY A 102 -14.81 6.06 -0.61
N ARG A 103 -15.81 6.07 0.27
CA ARG A 103 -17.22 5.80 -0.11
C ARG A 103 -17.81 6.82 -1.08
N ASP A 104 -17.25 8.03 -1.10
CA ASP A 104 -17.61 9.12 -2.02
C ASP A 104 -16.90 9.01 -3.39
N GLY A 105 -16.04 8.00 -3.55
CA GLY A 105 -15.22 7.79 -4.74
C GLY A 105 -13.91 8.58 -4.75
N THR A 106 -13.59 9.32 -3.69
CA THR A 106 -12.29 9.99 -3.58
C THR A 106 -11.19 8.95 -3.37
N ALA A 107 -10.20 8.93 -4.27
CA ALA A 107 -9.01 8.06 -4.16
C ALA A 107 -7.83 8.82 -3.53
N TYR A 108 -7.15 8.17 -2.59
CA TYR A 108 -5.92 8.64 -1.96
C TYR A 108 -4.77 7.78 -2.46
N VAL A 109 -3.86 8.39 -3.22
CA VAL A 109 -2.84 7.67 -4.01
C VAL A 109 -1.45 7.98 -3.50
N GLY A 110 -0.71 6.94 -3.12
CA GLY A 110 0.69 7.03 -2.74
C GLY A 110 1.62 7.04 -3.95
N ASN A 111 2.88 7.40 -3.72
CA ASN A 111 3.94 7.31 -4.71
C ASN A 111 5.29 7.06 -4.03
N PHE A 112 6.28 6.64 -4.80
CA PHE A 112 7.58 6.25 -4.26
C PHE A 112 8.37 7.41 -3.66
N GLY A 113 8.22 8.64 -4.18
CA GLY A 113 9.01 9.80 -3.76
C GLY A 113 10.50 9.70 -4.10
N MET A 114 10.89 8.71 -4.89
CA MET A 114 12.27 8.42 -5.28
C MET A 114 12.27 7.73 -6.64
N GLY A 115 13.34 7.94 -7.41
CA GLY A 115 13.58 7.24 -8.67
C GLY A 115 14.13 5.83 -8.49
N ASP A 116 14.88 5.36 -9.47
CA ASP A 116 15.52 4.06 -9.44
C ASP A 116 16.70 4.02 -8.44
N ALA A 117 17.21 2.81 -8.19
CA ALA A 117 18.27 2.58 -7.20
C ALA A 117 19.48 3.53 -7.41
N GLY A 118 19.81 4.30 -6.39
CA GLY A 118 20.90 5.29 -6.40
C GLY A 118 20.47 6.75 -6.32
N GLU A 119 19.18 7.05 -6.50
CA GLU A 119 18.67 8.40 -6.24
C GLU A 119 18.42 8.65 -4.76
N SER A 120 18.55 9.93 -4.35
CA SER A 120 18.30 10.31 -2.97
C SER A 120 16.85 10.07 -2.56
N LEU A 121 16.66 9.56 -1.35
CA LEU A 121 15.34 9.42 -0.72
C LEU A 121 14.74 10.80 -0.46
N ASN A 122 13.72 11.16 -1.22
CA ASN A 122 13.00 12.40 -1.04
C ASN A 122 11.63 12.14 -0.36
N SER A 123 11.21 13.08 0.47
CA SER A 123 9.82 13.10 0.91
C SER A 123 8.92 13.48 -0.26
N THR A 124 7.73 12.94 -0.25
CA THR A 124 6.72 13.21 -1.27
C THR A 124 5.40 13.64 -0.64
N HIS A 125 4.40 13.84 -1.47
CA HIS A 125 3.03 14.14 -1.05
C HIS A 125 2.06 13.06 -1.52
N LEU A 126 0.96 12.93 -0.82
CA LEU A 126 -0.16 12.09 -1.25
C LEU A 126 -0.91 12.80 -2.37
N MET A 127 -1.49 12.04 -3.31
CA MET A 127 -2.41 12.59 -4.29
C MET A 127 -3.85 12.28 -3.88
N ILE A 128 -4.75 13.25 -4.07
CA ILE A 128 -6.18 13.10 -3.86
C ILE A 128 -6.83 13.20 -5.24
N VAL A 129 -7.50 12.14 -5.68
CA VAL A 129 -8.21 12.09 -6.95
C VAL A 129 -9.70 11.96 -6.65
N LYS A 130 -10.49 12.93 -7.07
CA LYS A 130 -11.94 12.94 -6.89
C LYS A 130 -12.63 11.94 -7.80
N SER A 131 -13.87 11.61 -7.48
CA SER A 131 -14.68 10.69 -8.28
C SER A 131 -14.91 11.15 -9.74
N ASP A 132 -14.77 12.44 -10.01
CA ASP A 132 -14.83 13.02 -11.36
C ASP A 132 -13.47 13.08 -12.08
N GLY A 133 -12.40 12.61 -11.45
CA GLY A 133 -11.03 12.65 -11.97
C GLY A 133 -10.24 13.91 -11.63
N THR A 134 -10.82 14.88 -10.91
CA THR A 134 -10.09 16.08 -10.47
C THR A 134 -8.96 15.70 -9.52
N VAL A 135 -7.76 16.23 -9.79
CA VAL A 135 -6.53 15.92 -9.05
C VAL A 135 -6.16 17.07 -8.13
N LEU A 136 -5.91 16.76 -6.86
CA LEU A 136 -5.44 17.69 -5.84
C LEU A 136 -4.17 17.14 -5.17
N LYS A 137 -3.28 18.04 -4.76
CA LYS A 137 -2.16 17.68 -3.88
C LYS A 137 -2.67 17.53 -2.45
N GLY A 138 -2.40 16.38 -1.87
CA GLY A 138 -2.66 16.10 -0.47
C GLY A 138 -1.46 16.46 0.43
N PRO A 139 -1.42 15.92 1.67
CA PRO A 139 -0.35 16.17 2.62
C PRO A 139 1.03 15.82 2.06
N ASP A 140 1.99 16.68 2.31
CA ASP A 140 3.40 16.55 1.95
C ASP A 140 4.26 15.89 3.04
N ASN A 141 5.58 15.83 2.82
CA ASN A 141 6.56 15.29 3.78
C ASN A 141 6.26 13.86 4.24
N LEU A 142 5.78 13.02 3.33
CA LEU A 142 5.61 11.58 3.52
C LEU A 142 6.84 10.83 2.98
N LEU A 143 7.25 9.78 3.69
CA LEU A 143 8.43 8.98 3.36
C LEU A 143 7.99 7.63 2.76
N PHE A 144 7.85 7.60 1.44
CA PHE A 144 7.35 6.45 0.69
C PHE A 144 5.97 6.00 1.20
N PRO A 145 4.91 6.80 0.95
CA PRO A 145 3.53 6.41 1.25
C PRO A 145 3.16 5.14 0.47
N ASN A 146 2.78 4.10 1.22
CA ASN A 146 2.48 2.76 0.72
C ASN A 146 1.05 2.36 1.13
N GLY A 147 0.86 1.17 1.68
CA GLY A 147 -0.45 0.69 2.08
C GLY A 147 -1.25 1.73 2.86
N THR A 148 -2.51 1.89 2.50
CA THR A 148 -3.39 2.92 3.04
C THR A 148 -4.76 2.35 3.33
N VAL A 149 -5.35 2.75 4.46
CA VAL A 149 -6.70 2.34 4.87
C VAL A 149 -7.52 3.54 5.34
N ILE A 150 -8.83 3.44 5.16
CA ILE A 150 -9.82 4.36 5.74
C ILE A 150 -10.52 3.64 6.88
N THR A 151 -10.71 4.32 8.01
CA THR A 151 -11.47 3.76 9.15
C THR A 151 -12.92 3.47 8.77
N LYS A 152 -13.56 2.53 9.48
CA LYS A 152 -14.94 2.08 9.17
C LYS A 152 -15.97 3.19 9.16
N ASP A 153 -15.75 4.21 9.98
CA ASP A 153 -16.61 5.41 10.05
C ASP A 153 -16.34 6.41 8.92
N GLY A 154 -15.33 6.17 8.09
CA GLY A 154 -14.93 7.03 6.98
C GLY A 154 -14.20 8.31 7.39
N LYS A 155 -13.87 8.49 8.66
CA LYS A 155 -13.38 9.78 9.19
C LYS A 155 -11.87 9.91 9.23
N ASN A 156 -11.13 8.80 9.16
CA ASN A 156 -9.67 8.84 9.24
C ASN A 156 -9.04 8.03 8.13
N LEU A 157 -8.01 8.59 7.53
CA LEU A 157 -7.07 7.91 6.67
C LEU A 157 -5.85 7.52 7.49
N ILE A 158 -5.37 6.28 7.36
CA ILE A 158 -4.11 5.84 7.97
C ILE A 158 -3.23 5.28 6.85
N ILE A 159 -2.00 5.78 6.78
CA ILE A 159 -1.05 5.45 5.73
C ILE A 159 0.25 4.90 6.30
N ALA A 160 0.77 3.86 5.68
CA ALA A 160 2.10 3.34 5.94
C ALA A 160 3.15 4.24 5.27
N GLU A 161 4.08 4.75 6.05
CA GLU A 161 5.28 5.40 5.54
C GLU A 161 6.43 4.39 5.64
N THR A 162 6.69 3.66 4.54
CA THR A 162 7.67 2.56 4.49
C THR A 162 9.03 2.99 5.01
N LEU A 163 9.60 4.06 4.44
CA LEU A 163 10.91 4.59 4.82
C LEU A 163 10.90 5.38 6.12
N GLY A 164 9.71 5.73 6.62
CA GLY A 164 9.50 6.33 7.93
C GLY A 164 9.36 5.30 9.06
N ALA A 165 9.17 4.02 8.72
CA ALA A 165 8.81 2.92 9.61
C ALA A 165 7.75 3.33 10.63
N LYS A 166 6.66 3.88 10.14
CA LYS A 166 5.54 4.40 10.94
C LYS A 166 4.23 4.35 10.17
N LEU A 167 3.16 4.44 10.91
CA LEU A 167 1.82 4.71 10.41
C LEU A 167 1.45 6.15 10.78
N THR A 168 0.98 6.90 9.82
CA THR A 168 0.52 8.29 9.99
C THR A 168 -0.97 8.36 9.72
N SER A 169 -1.73 9.07 10.56
CA SER A 169 -3.15 9.28 10.37
C SER A 169 -3.48 10.72 10.05
N PHE A 170 -4.57 10.89 9.31
CA PHE A 170 -5.18 12.17 8.97
C PHE A 170 -6.69 12.09 9.23
N ASP A 171 -7.29 13.19 9.59
CA ASP A 171 -8.74 13.35 9.57
C ASP A 171 -9.17 13.62 8.12
N ILE A 172 -10.27 12.99 7.66
CA ILE A 172 -10.85 13.19 6.34
C ILE A 172 -11.99 14.19 6.49
N GLU A 173 -11.88 15.32 5.82
CA GLU A 173 -12.89 16.36 5.78
C GLU A 173 -14.04 15.99 4.80
N ASP A 174 -15.18 16.64 4.91
CA ASP A 174 -16.34 16.39 4.04
C ASP A 174 -16.05 16.60 2.56
N ASN A 175 -15.11 17.48 2.24
CA ASN A 175 -14.63 17.70 0.89
C ASN A 175 -13.52 16.70 0.45
N GLY A 176 -13.17 15.71 1.29
CA GLY A 176 -12.13 14.71 1.07
C GLY A 176 -10.71 15.23 1.24
N GLU A 177 -10.49 16.45 1.72
CA GLU A 177 -9.17 16.93 2.11
C GLU A 177 -8.71 16.26 3.41
N LEU A 178 -7.39 16.20 3.59
CA LEU A 178 -6.75 15.54 4.73
C LEU A 178 -6.14 16.58 5.66
N THR A 179 -6.57 16.55 6.93
CA THR A 179 -6.14 17.49 7.97
C THR A 179 -5.61 16.75 9.20
N ASN A 180 -5.20 17.49 10.21
CA ASN A 180 -4.84 16.97 11.54
C ASN A 180 -3.86 15.79 11.53
N ARG A 181 -2.75 15.91 10.79
CA ARG A 181 -1.70 14.89 10.74
C ARG A 181 -1.23 14.46 12.13
N LYS A 182 -1.28 13.15 12.42
CA LYS A 182 -0.87 12.56 13.69
C LYS A 182 -0.03 11.30 13.46
N LEU A 183 0.94 11.05 14.33
CA LEU A 183 1.57 9.74 14.41
C LEU A 183 0.54 8.74 14.96
N TRP A 184 0.17 7.73 14.16
CA TRP A 184 -0.73 6.67 14.59
C TRP A 184 0.03 5.58 15.38
N ALA A 185 1.16 5.10 14.83
CA ALA A 185 2.09 4.19 15.49
C ALA A 185 3.47 4.23 14.86
N ARG A 186 4.51 3.90 15.63
CA ARG A 186 5.80 3.48 15.08
C ARG A 186 5.79 1.96 14.92
N THR A 187 6.30 1.49 13.79
CA THR A 187 6.36 0.06 13.47
C THR A 187 7.73 -0.54 13.82
N SER A 188 8.70 0.32 14.09
CA SER A 188 10.07 -0.08 14.47
C SER A 188 10.61 0.81 15.59
N PRO A 189 11.53 0.31 16.42
CA PRO A 189 12.21 1.12 17.42
C PRO A 189 12.98 2.28 16.77
N LEU A 190 12.92 3.46 17.36
CA LEU A 190 13.58 4.66 16.84
C LEU A 190 15.09 4.46 16.65
N PHE A 191 15.72 3.71 17.54
CA PHE A 191 17.15 3.40 17.48
C PHE A 191 17.53 2.62 16.21
N SER A 192 16.70 1.66 15.78
CA SER A 192 16.94 0.89 14.56
C SER A 192 16.91 1.78 13.31
N LEU A 193 16.01 2.77 13.28
CA LEU A 193 15.91 3.74 12.18
C LEU A 193 17.12 4.67 12.11
N LEU A 194 17.66 5.07 13.27
CA LEU A 194 18.87 5.89 13.33
C LEU A 194 20.08 5.13 12.78
N ILE A 195 20.21 3.83 13.09
CA ILE A 195 21.28 2.98 12.55
C ILE A 195 21.15 2.87 11.03
N ILE A 196 19.95 2.61 10.50
CA ILE A 196 19.72 2.52 9.05
C ILE A 196 20.11 3.82 8.36
N LYS A 197 19.66 4.97 8.87
CA LYS A 197 20.03 6.28 8.34
C LYS A 197 21.53 6.52 8.39
N PHE A 198 22.20 6.16 9.48
CA PHE A 198 23.63 6.27 9.64
C PHE A 198 24.38 5.40 8.62
N LEU A 199 24.02 4.13 8.48
CA LEU A 199 24.63 3.23 7.49
C LEU A 199 24.40 3.74 6.06
N SER A 200 23.20 4.22 5.75
CA SER A 200 22.91 4.82 4.43
C SER A 200 23.79 6.06 4.16
N SER A 201 23.96 6.92 5.17
CA SER A 201 24.81 8.11 5.04
C SER A 201 26.31 7.78 4.85
N MET A 202 26.74 6.60 5.25
CA MET A 202 28.08 6.08 5.03
C MET A 202 28.23 5.36 3.68
N GLY A 203 27.22 5.36 2.83
CA GLY A 203 27.24 4.74 1.51
C GLY A 203 27.09 3.22 1.52
N PHE A 204 26.62 2.62 2.64
CA PHE A 204 26.31 1.19 2.66
C PHE A 204 25.09 0.89 1.80
N ASP A 205 25.22 -0.08 0.91
CA ASP A 205 24.11 -0.60 0.11
C ASP A 205 23.15 -1.42 0.98
N LEU A 206 22.09 -0.76 1.42
CA LEU A 206 21.11 -1.35 2.32
C LEU A 206 20.33 -2.51 1.67
N SER A 207 20.30 -2.60 0.33
CA SER A 207 19.61 -3.69 -0.37
C SER A 207 20.27 -5.05 -0.13
N LYS A 208 21.56 -5.05 0.23
CA LYS A 208 22.37 -6.25 0.53
C LYS A 208 22.37 -6.63 2.00
N VAL A 209 21.72 -5.84 2.86
CA VAL A 209 21.70 -6.08 4.31
C VAL A 209 20.49 -6.95 4.66
N ASP A 210 20.73 -8.14 5.19
CA ASP A 210 19.68 -8.96 5.78
C ASP A 210 19.31 -8.41 7.16
N PHE A 211 18.40 -7.46 7.17
CA PHE A 211 17.93 -6.79 8.40
C PHE A 211 17.28 -7.77 9.40
N SER A 212 16.79 -8.90 8.94
CA SER A 212 16.18 -9.91 9.85
C SER A 212 17.18 -10.46 10.86
N LYS A 213 18.48 -10.41 10.55
CA LYS A 213 19.55 -10.83 11.46
C LYS A 213 19.86 -9.80 12.55
N TYR A 214 19.59 -8.53 12.29
CA TYR A 214 20.00 -7.43 13.17
C TYR A 214 18.87 -6.89 14.04
N SER A 215 17.62 -7.09 13.66
CA SER A 215 16.48 -6.68 14.49
C SER A 215 15.23 -7.49 14.18
N LYS A 216 14.85 -8.37 15.10
CA LYS A 216 13.56 -9.09 15.04
C LYS A 216 12.33 -8.16 15.08
N ASN A 217 12.54 -6.90 15.42
CA ASN A 217 11.49 -5.89 15.60
C ASN A 217 11.61 -4.72 14.58
N LEU A 218 12.38 -4.89 13.51
CA LEU A 218 12.50 -3.89 12.46
C LEU A 218 11.39 -4.11 11.42
N HIS A 219 10.18 -3.71 11.77
CA HIS A 219 9.03 -3.80 10.87
C HIS A 219 8.96 -2.55 9.99
N VAL A 220 9.31 -2.71 8.72
CA VAL A 220 9.12 -1.69 7.68
C VAL A 220 7.77 -1.95 7.03
N PRO A 221 6.78 -1.06 7.19
CA PRO A 221 5.43 -1.32 6.75
C PRO A 221 5.31 -1.18 5.23
N ASP A 222 4.66 -2.16 4.62
CA ASP A 222 4.33 -2.21 3.19
C ASP A 222 2.82 -2.09 3.03
N GLY A 223 2.12 -3.09 2.49
CA GLY A 223 0.67 -3.15 2.48
C GLY A 223 0.09 -3.25 3.90
N ILE A 224 -1.05 -2.60 4.12
CA ILE A 224 -1.75 -2.63 5.41
C ILE A 224 -3.23 -2.94 5.25
N CYS A 225 -3.84 -3.53 6.28
CA CYS A 225 -5.29 -3.64 6.37
C CYS A 225 -5.81 -3.42 7.79
N LEU A 226 -7.01 -2.87 7.90
CA LEU A 226 -7.71 -2.61 9.16
C LEU A 226 -8.58 -3.82 9.51
N ASP A 227 -8.49 -4.29 10.76
CA ASP A 227 -9.35 -5.36 11.26
C ASP A 227 -10.63 -4.85 11.94
N GLU A 228 -11.48 -5.78 12.38
CA GLU A 228 -12.74 -5.44 13.03
C GLU A 228 -12.57 -4.74 14.39
N LYS A 229 -11.43 -4.93 15.04
CA LYS A 229 -11.09 -4.34 16.35
C LYS A 229 -10.29 -3.04 16.22
N ASN A 230 -10.21 -2.47 15.01
CA ASN A 230 -9.42 -1.29 14.66
C ASN A 230 -7.90 -1.47 14.87
N GLY A 231 -7.40 -2.70 14.92
CA GLY A 231 -5.99 -3.01 14.78
C GLY A 231 -5.58 -2.96 13.32
N ILE A 232 -4.34 -2.63 13.05
CA ILE A 232 -3.79 -2.63 11.70
C ILE A 232 -2.82 -3.79 11.55
N TRP A 233 -3.09 -4.62 10.57
CA TRP A 233 -2.14 -5.63 10.12
C TRP A 233 -1.23 -5.00 9.07
N ILE A 234 0.07 -5.21 9.22
CA ILE A 234 1.08 -4.71 8.30
C ILE A 234 1.89 -5.88 7.71
N ALA A 235 2.09 -5.85 6.42
CA ALA A 235 3.12 -6.65 5.77
C ALA A 235 4.49 -6.06 6.12
N SER A 236 5.41 -6.89 6.57
CA SER A 236 6.77 -6.49 6.94
C SER A 236 7.80 -7.33 6.19
N PRO A 237 8.22 -6.89 4.99
CA PRO A 237 9.22 -7.59 4.18
C PRO A 237 10.53 -7.79 4.91
N THR A 238 10.96 -6.82 5.72
CA THR A 238 12.22 -6.86 6.47
C THR A 238 12.29 -7.95 7.52
N THR A 239 11.16 -8.31 8.12
CA THR A 239 11.07 -9.37 9.14
C THR A 239 10.44 -10.67 8.60
N LYS A 240 10.02 -10.69 7.33
CA LYS A 240 9.28 -11.81 6.72
C LYS A 240 8.06 -12.21 7.55
N ALA A 241 7.31 -11.22 7.97
CA ALA A 241 6.16 -11.42 8.85
C ALA A 241 5.01 -10.50 8.47
N VAL A 242 3.82 -10.92 8.86
CA VAL A 242 2.64 -10.07 8.96
C VAL A 242 2.42 -9.81 10.44
N VAL A 243 2.38 -8.57 10.86
CA VAL A 243 2.21 -8.19 12.26
C VAL A 243 0.97 -7.34 12.46
N ARG A 244 0.26 -7.61 13.56
CA ARG A 244 -0.86 -6.80 13.99
C ARG A 244 -0.39 -5.77 15.01
N ILE A 245 -0.71 -4.51 14.74
CA ILE A 245 -0.31 -3.40 15.60
C ILE A 245 -1.55 -2.61 16.03
N GLU A 246 -1.56 -2.18 17.27
CA GLU A 246 -2.57 -1.28 17.82
C GLU A 246 -2.08 0.17 17.80
N LYS A 247 -3.01 1.11 17.91
CA LYS A 247 -2.68 2.53 18.00
C LYS A 247 -1.68 2.76 19.14
N GLY A 248 -0.60 3.48 18.83
CA GLY A 248 0.50 3.71 19.76
C GLY A 248 1.69 2.75 19.57
N GLY A 249 1.54 1.64 18.82
CA GLY A 249 2.67 0.81 18.39
C GLY A 249 2.82 -0.53 19.11
N ASN A 250 1.82 -0.95 19.89
CA ASN A 250 1.84 -2.26 20.54
C ASN A 250 1.56 -3.38 19.53
N ILE A 251 2.50 -4.31 19.35
CA ILE A 251 2.34 -5.49 18.49
C ILE A 251 1.63 -6.58 19.30
N THR A 252 0.47 -7.02 18.81
CA THR A 252 -0.37 -8.01 19.50
C THR A 252 -0.33 -9.39 18.86
N ASP A 253 -0.04 -9.47 17.56
CA ASP A 253 0.02 -10.72 16.83
C ASP A 253 1.13 -10.68 15.78
N THR A 254 1.69 -11.87 15.50
CA THR A 254 2.71 -12.04 14.46
C THR A 254 2.47 -13.34 13.71
N ILE A 255 2.46 -13.27 12.39
CA ILE A 255 2.41 -14.42 11.48
C ILE A 255 3.71 -14.43 10.69
N ASN A 256 4.59 -15.40 10.95
CA ASN A 256 5.82 -15.54 10.19
C ASN A 256 5.53 -16.15 8.82
N THR A 257 6.18 -15.64 7.78
CA THR A 257 6.08 -16.14 6.42
C THR A 257 7.38 -16.81 6.01
N VAL A 258 7.29 -17.70 5.00
CA VAL A 258 8.44 -18.55 4.61
C VAL A 258 9.28 -17.96 3.49
N SER A 259 8.88 -16.82 2.90
CA SER A 259 9.50 -16.29 1.68
C SER A 259 9.79 -14.79 1.76
N TYR A 260 10.76 -14.35 0.96
CA TYR A 260 11.07 -12.93 0.67
C TYR A 260 10.03 -12.25 -0.24
N THR A 261 9.04 -13.00 -0.68
CA THR A 261 8.00 -12.46 -1.54
C THR A 261 7.22 -11.39 -0.79
N HIS A 262 6.95 -10.30 -1.48
CA HIS A 262 6.13 -9.21 -1.01
C HIS A 262 4.87 -9.74 -0.35
N LEU A 263 4.66 -9.31 0.87
CA LEU A 263 3.48 -9.64 1.64
C LEU A 263 2.49 -8.52 1.40
N THR A 264 1.60 -8.75 0.48
CA THR A 264 0.42 -7.95 0.35
C THR A 264 -0.67 -8.54 1.23
N LEU A 265 -1.33 -7.72 2.02
CA LEU A 265 -2.41 -8.15 2.88
C LEU A 265 -3.73 -7.86 2.21
N PRO A 266 -4.62 -8.86 2.10
CA PRO A 266 -5.99 -8.60 1.70
C PRO A 266 -6.64 -7.67 2.75
N THR A 267 -7.45 -6.77 2.28
CA THR A 267 -8.15 -5.77 3.10
C THR A 267 -9.10 -6.38 4.14
N ILE A 268 -9.26 -7.70 4.14
CA ILE A 268 -10.09 -8.45 5.09
C ILE A 268 -9.36 -9.73 5.49
N LEU A 269 -8.78 -9.72 6.69
CA LEU A 269 -8.56 -10.96 7.42
C LEU A 269 -9.91 -11.37 8.02
N ARG A 270 -10.60 -12.34 7.43
CA ARG A 270 -11.60 -13.11 8.19
C ARG A 270 -10.83 -13.96 9.19
N VAL A 271 -10.82 -13.54 10.44
CA VAL A 271 -10.35 -14.34 11.58
C VAL A 271 -11.55 -15.14 12.08
#